data_7b273b52faf43d9b90666bf8b6daac1c
#
_entry.id   7b273b52faf43d9b90666bf8b6daac1c
#
_cell.length_a   1.000
_cell.length_b   1.000
_cell.length_c   1.000
_cell.angle_alpha   90.00
_cell.angle_beta   90.00
_cell.angle_gamma   90.00
#
_symmetry.space_group_name_H-M   'P 1'
#
loop_
_entity.id
_entity.type
_entity.pdbx_description
1 polymer ?
#
loop_
_entity_poly.entity_id
_entity_poly.type
_entity_poly.pdbx_seq_one_letter_code
_entity_poly.pdbx_strand_id
1 'polypeptide(L)'
;ILLAFEPDNDWLSNSEIATLTGLPKPTVSRLTANLLEAEYLQYSAERAAYRLGTAVLALGLIAASHRDFVMLARPLMQQFADLHQVSVVLASPDASSMVCNEVAHSRDMLFTLRVRPGSRLRIDRSALGRALIGAMGEAERAAFLEKLHAADPQAWELLRREVPAAISQMANDGYCVAAGTLEAGTNGAAVVVDTPDGPHTYALGCAAPSNSLDLPRLEQKVIPDLLALKGRLEAELSNVKAE
;
A
#
# COMPACT_ATOMS: atom_id res chain seq x y z
N ILE A 1 -5.49 12.99 12.83
CA ILE A 1 -5.80 14.14 11.96
C ILE A 1 -4.99 14.07 10.66
N LEU A 2 -3.65 14.03 10.70
CA LEU A 2 -2.83 14.02 9.47
C LEU A 2 -3.17 12.88 8.51
N LEU A 3 -3.57 11.73 9.01
CA LEU A 3 -3.98 10.58 8.21
C LEU A 3 -5.39 10.70 7.58
N ALA A 4 -6.14 11.75 7.86
CA ALA A 4 -7.43 12.00 7.22
C ALA A 4 -7.29 12.60 5.82
N PHE A 5 -6.11 13.15 5.49
CA PHE A 5 -5.85 13.73 4.16
C PHE A 5 -5.44 12.63 3.18
N GLU A 6 -6.05 12.66 1.99
CA GLU A 6 -5.78 11.71 0.89
C GLU A 6 -5.39 12.46 -0.38
N PRO A 7 -4.68 11.82 -1.32
CA PRO A 7 -4.20 12.46 -2.55
C PRO A 7 -5.28 13.14 -3.40
N ASP A 8 -6.51 12.60 -3.37
CA ASP A 8 -7.66 13.13 -4.13
C ASP A 8 -8.56 14.04 -3.28
N ASN A 9 -8.26 14.23 -1.98
CA ASN A 9 -8.98 15.09 -1.04
C ASN A 9 -8.00 15.83 -0.14
N ASP A 10 -7.26 16.77 -0.74
CA ASP A 10 -6.16 17.49 -0.10
C ASP A 10 -6.61 18.67 0.78
N TRP A 11 -7.86 19.11 0.67
CA TRP A 11 -8.46 20.16 1.49
C TRP A 11 -9.62 19.63 2.33
N LEU A 12 -9.49 19.72 3.66
CA LEU A 12 -10.51 19.28 4.60
C LEU A 12 -10.89 20.40 5.56
N SER A 13 -12.19 20.64 5.70
CA SER A 13 -12.75 21.50 6.75
C SER A 13 -12.63 20.83 8.13
N ASN A 14 -12.78 21.62 9.19
CA ASN A 14 -12.83 21.10 10.56
C ASN A 14 -13.91 20.02 10.75
N SER A 15 -15.06 20.20 10.09
CA SER A 15 -16.17 19.25 10.18
C SER A 15 -15.88 17.94 9.46
N GLU A 16 -15.24 17.97 8.29
CA GLU A 16 -14.85 16.78 7.55
C GLU A 16 -13.77 15.99 8.32
N ILE A 17 -12.78 16.69 8.88
CA ILE A 17 -11.77 16.07 9.73
C ILE A 17 -12.44 15.39 10.94
N ALA A 18 -13.42 16.06 11.59
CA ALA A 18 -14.14 15.48 12.71
C ALA A 18 -14.91 14.21 12.31
N THR A 19 -15.57 14.23 11.15
CA THR A 19 -16.28 13.06 10.61
C THR A 19 -15.34 11.92 10.29
N LEU A 20 -14.23 12.19 9.57
CA LEU A 20 -13.26 11.18 9.15
C LEU A 20 -12.49 10.54 10.33
N THR A 21 -12.23 11.33 11.37
CA THR A 21 -11.47 10.87 12.54
C THR A 21 -12.32 10.34 13.68
N GLY A 22 -13.63 10.60 13.67
CA GLY A 22 -14.52 10.31 14.79
C GLY A 22 -14.28 11.20 16.03
N LEU A 23 -13.43 12.22 15.93
CA LEU A 23 -13.11 13.11 17.04
C LEU A 23 -14.13 14.23 17.18
N PRO A 24 -14.45 14.68 18.43
CA PRO A 24 -15.28 15.84 18.67
C PRO A 24 -14.70 17.11 18.00
N LYS A 25 -15.55 17.96 17.40
CA LYS A 25 -15.12 19.21 16.74
C LYS A 25 -14.22 20.11 17.59
N PRO A 26 -14.46 20.32 18.91
CA PRO A 26 -13.55 21.10 19.75
C PRO A 26 -12.16 20.51 19.86
N THR A 27 -12.07 19.17 19.90
CA THR A 27 -10.79 18.44 19.91
C THR A 27 -10.05 18.63 18.60
N VAL A 28 -10.77 18.50 17.47
CA VAL A 28 -10.20 18.76 16.13
C VAL A 28 -9.67 20.19 16.05
N SER A 29 -10.46 21.20 16.46
CA SER A 29 -10.03 22.60 16.43
C SER A 29 -8.76 22.85 17.23
N ARG A 30 -8.63 22.27 18.42
CA ARG A 30 -7.42 22.40 19.24
C ARG A 30 -6.21 21.71 18.59
N LEU A 31 -6.39 20.52 18.04
CA LEU A 31 -5.31 19.77 17.40
C LEU A 31 -4.88 20.41 16.08
N THR A 32 -5.81 20.90 15.27
CA THR A 32 -5.47 21.63 14.03
C THR A 32 -4.75 22.93 14.30
N ALA A 33 -5.09 23.66 15.38
CA ALA A 33 -4.36 24.86 15.78
C ALA A 33 -2.88 24.53 16.11
N ASN A 34 -2.62 23.48 16.90
CA ASN A 34 -1.25 23.05 17.22
C ASN A 34 -0.49 22.61 15.95
N LEU A 35 -1.16 21.90 15.03
CA LEU A 35 -0.55 21.46 13.77
C LEU A 35 -0.29 22.61 12.80
N LEU A 36 -1.08 23.68 12.84
CA LEU A 36 -0.81 24.92 12.11
C LEU A 36 0.42 25.63 12.66
N GLU A 37 0.51 25.77 13.99
CA GLU A 37 1.68 26.40 14.65
C GLU A 37 2.98 25.64 14.35
N ALA A 38 2.90 24.30 14.25
CA ALA A 38 4.02 23.43 13.89
C ALA A 38 4.24 23.29 12.37
N GLU A 39 3.51 24.02 11.54
CA GLU A 39 3.58 23.99 10.06
C GLU A 39 3.26 22.63 9.41
N TYR A 40 2.69 21.68 10.17
CA TYR A 40 2.20 20.41 9.62
C TYR A 40 0.89 20.56 8.86
N LEU A 41 0.11 21.62 9.14
CA LEU A 41 -1.05 22.02 8.37
C LEU A 41 -0.88 23.44 7.84
N GLN A 42 -1.60 23.74 6.76
CA GLN A 42 -1.84 25.08 6.24
C GLN A 42 -3.35 25.32 6.22
N TYR A 43 -3.79 26.55 6.47
CA TYR A 43 -5.19 26.92 6.44
C TYR A 43 -5.47 27.92 5.32
N SER A 44 -6.54 27.71 4.59
CA SER A 44 -7.09 28.67 3.63
C SER A 44 -8.35 29.32 4.20
N ALA A 45 -8.33 30.63 4.41
CA ALA A 45 -9.50 31.37 4.84
C ALA A 45 -10.60 31.39 3.75
N GLU A 46 -10.22 31.43 2.48
CA GLU A 46 -11.14 31.39 1.34
C GLU A 46 -11.93 30.08 1.28
N ARG A 47 -11.26 28.95 1.54
CA ARG A 47 -11.85 27.61 1.53
C ARG A 47 -12.42 27.18 2.87
N ALA A 48 -12.13 27.91 3.96
CA ALA A 48 -12.38 27.51 5.33
C ALA A 48 -11.90 26.07 5.63
N ALA A 49 -10.74 25.69 5.08
CA ALA A 49 -10.23 24.31 5.07
C ALA A 49 -8.72 24.27 5.30
N TYR A 50 -8.24 23.10 5.72
CA TYR A 50 -6.84 22.76 5.99
C TYR A 50 -6.30 21.86 4.90
N ARG A 51 -4.99 21.91 4.66
CA ARG A 51 -4.23 20.92 3.90
C ARG A 51 -2.93 20.59 4.62
N LEU A 52 -2.25 19.53 4.18
CA LEU A 52 -0.91 19.19 4.69
C LEU A 52 0.09 20.30 4.37
N GLY A 53 0.87 20.69 5.36
CA GLY A 53 1.95 21.67 5.25
C GLY A 53 3.27 21.05 4.77
N THR A 54 4.23 21.90 4.42
CA THR A 54 5.55 21.49 3.93
C THR A 54 6.39 20.72 4.94
N ALA A 55 6.13 20.89 6.24
CA ALA A 55 6.80 20.11 7.30
C ALA A 55 6.51 18.61 7.19
N VAL A 56 5.31 18.22 6.73
CA VAL A 56 4.97 16.81 6.48
C VAL A 56 5.81 16.24 5.35
N LEU A 57 6.02 17.02 4.26
CA LEU A 57 6.88 16.60 3.16
C LEU A 57 8.33 16.39 3.63
N ALA A 58 8.87 17.30 4.46
CA ALA A 58 10.21 17.15 5.01
C ALA A 58 10.36 15.87 5.82
N LEU A 59 9.40 15.55 6.70
CA LEU A 59 9.39 14.29 7.44
C LEU A 59 9.30 13.07 6.51
N GLY A 60 8.45 13.15 5.49
CA GLY A 60 8.33 12.10 4.48
C GLY A 60 9.63 11.84 3.74
N LEU A 61 10.36 12.90 3.35
CA LEU A 61 11.66 12.79 2.69
C LEU A 61 12.72 12.21 3.63
N ILE A 62 12.76 12.61 4.91
CA ILE A 62 13.66 12.02 5.92
C ILE A 62 13.34 10.54 6.10
N ALA A 63 12.06 10.17 6.24
CA ALA A 63 11.65 8.78 6.34
C ALA A 63 11.98 7.97 5.06
N ALA A 64 11.95 8.61 3.90
CA ALA A 64 12.28 8.00 2.61
C ALA A 64 13.79 7.94 2.34
N SER A 65 14.62 8.77 2.98
CA SER A 65 16.07 8.80 2.75
C SER A 65 16.80 7.50 3.15
N HIS A 66 16.17 6.68 3.98
CA HIS A 66 16.64 5.34 4.32
C HIS A 66 16.05 4.24 3.42
N ARG A 67 15.36 4.61 2.34
CA ARG A 67 14.66 3.69 1.43
C ARG A 67 15.31 3.66 0.04
N ASP A 68 16.60 3.42 -0.02
CA ASP A 68 17.33 3.19 -1.28
C ASP A 68 16.63 2.13 -2.13
N PHE A 69 15.98 1.17 -1.46
CA PHE A 69 15.18 0.13 -2.09
C PHE A 69 14.06 0.65 -3.00
N VAL A 70 13.29 1.64 -2.57
CA VAL A 70 12.18 2.18 -3.37
C VAL A 70 12.71 2.83 -4.66
N MET A 71 13.87 3.50 -4.57
CA MET A 71 14.54 4.12 -5.72
C MET A 71 15.06 3.07 -6.70
N LEU A 72 15.61 1.95 -6.20
CA LEU A 72 16.05 0.82 -7.00
C LEU A 72 14.87 0.07 -7.63
N ALA A 73 13.77 -0.08 -6.91
CA ALA A 73 12.59 -0.79 -7.38
C ALA A 73 11.89 -0.09 -8.55
N ARG A 74 11.85 1.24 -8.54
CA ARG A 74 11.08 2.05 -9.50
C ARG A 74 11.34 1.72 -10.97
N PRO A 75 12.58 1.72 -11.49
CA PRO A 75 12.84 1.40 -12.90
C PRO A 75 12.46 -0.04 -13.26
N LEU A 76 12.65 -0.99 -12.36
CA LEU A 76 12.28 -2.38 -12.56
C LEU A 76 10.76 -2.57 -12.58
N MET A 77 10.05 -1.90 -11.66
CA MET A 77 8.59 -1.88 -11.63
C MET A 77 8.01 -1.26 -12.90
N GLN A 78 8.62 -0.18 -13.43
CA GLN A 78 8.17 0.45 -14.66
C GLN A 78 8.35 -0.48 -15.88
N GLN A 79 9.49 -1.15 -15.99
CA GLN A 79 9.73 -2.14 -17.06
C GLN A 79 8.70 -3.27 -17.02
N PHE A 80 8.41 -3.80 -15.82
CA PHE A 80 7.40 -4.85 -15.65
C PHE A 80 5.99 -4.34 -15.99
N ALA A 81 5.63 -3.13 -15.54
CA ALA A 81 4.35 -2.51 -15.84
C ALA A 81 4.14 -2.38 -17.36
N ASP A 82 5.13 -1.85 -18.08
CA ASP A 82 5.07 -1.66 -19.53
C ASP A 82 5.00 -3.01 -20.28
N LEU A 83 5.79 -4.01 -19.85
CA LEU A 83 5.82 -5.34 -20.45
C LEU A 83 4.47 -6.06 -20.38
N HIS A 84 3.84 -6.00 -19.20
CA HIS A 84 2.61 -6.73 -18.92
C HIS A 84 1.33 -5.90 -19.06
N GLN A 85 1.46 -4.58 -19.32
CA GLN A 85 0.33 -3.65 -19.39
C GLN A 85 -0.52 -3.72 -18.09
N VAL A 86 0.14 -3.56 -16.96
CA VAL A 86 -0.46 -3.58 -15.62
C VAL A 86 -0.04 -2.37 -14.81
N SER A 87 -0.73 -2.11 -13.71
CA SER A 87 -0.22 -1.26 -12.62
C SER A 87 0.56 -2.12 -11.65
N VAL A 88 1.72 -1.65 -11.19
CA VAL A 88 2.58 -2.32 -10.20
C VAL A 88 2.67 -1.44 -8.97
N VAL A 89 2.53 -2.04 -7.81
CA VAL A 89 2.52 -1.35 -6.52
C VAL A 89 3.50 -2.02 -5.57
N LEU A 90 4.38 -1.23 -4.99
CA LEU A 90 5.19 -1.60 -3.84
C LEU A 90 4.57 -0.95 -2.60
N ALA A 91 4.17 -1.73 -1.61
CA ALA A 91 3.47 -1.23 -0.44
C ALA A 91 4.01 -1.84 0.86
N SER A 92 3.89 -1.10 1.96
CA SER A 92 4.19 -1.54 3.31
C SER A 92 2.94 -1.51 4.20
N PRO A 93 2.85 -2.37 5.23
CA PRO A 93 1.70 -2.39 6.13
C PRO A 93 1.67 -1.17 7.04
N ASP A 94 0.48 -0.64 7.29
CA ASP A 94 0.21 0.38 8.29
C ASP A 94 -1.18 0.16 8.89
N ALA A 95 -1.23 -0.29 10.12
CA ALA A 95 -2.46 -0.63 10.84
C ALA A 95 -3.38 -1.55 10.01
N SER A 96 -4.49 -1.02 9.48
CA SER A 96 -5.49 -1.75 8.70
C SER A 96 -5.35 -1.58 7.18
N SER A 97 -4.26 -0.99 6.71
CA SER A 97 -4.04 -0.68 5.30
C SER A 97 -2.64 -1.05 4.82
N MET A 98 -2.49 -1.11 3.50
CA MET A 98 -1.22 -1.15 2.80
C MET A 98 -0.95 0.24 2.23
N VAL A 99 0.13 0.89 2.67
CA VAL A 99 0.55 2.20 2.15
C VAL A 99 1.40 1.99 0.91
N CYS A 100 0.97 2.56 -0.22
CA CYS A 100 1.73 2.53 -1.46
C CYS A 100 3.00 3.38 -1.32
N ASN A 101 4.16 2.74 -1.36
CA ASN A 101 5.46 3.40 -1.30
C ASN A 101 5.92 3.85 -2.69
N GLU A 102 5.67 3.02 -3.70
CA GLU A 102 5.92 3.31 -5.11
C GLU A 102 4.83 2.68 -5.97
N VAL A 103 4.52 3.35 -7.09
CA VAL A 103 3.53 2.89 -8.04
C VAL A 103 4.04 3.14 -9.46
N ALA A 104 4.01 2.12 -10.30
CA ALA A 104 4.29 2.21 -11.72
C ALA A 104 3.05 1.80 -12.52
N HIS A 105 2.64 2.64 -13.44
CA HIS A 105 1.58 2.34 -14.40
C HIS A 105 2.20 2.13 -15.78
N SER A 106 1.72 1.13 -16.51
CA SER A 106 2.12 1.00 -17.92
C SER A 106 1.70 2.23 -18.71
N ARG A 107 2.57 2.68 -19.59
CA ARG A 107 2.34 3.84 -20.45
C ARG A 107 1.30 3.58 -21.54
N ASP A 108 1.06 2.30 -21.85
CA ASP A 108 0.14 1.86 -22.90
C ASP A 108 -1.27 1.51 -22.36
N MET A 109 -1.51 1.68 -21.05
CA MET A 109 -2.82 1.43 -20.46
C MET A 109 -3.76 2.62 -20.66
N LEU A 110 -4.96 2.36 -21.19
CA LEU A 110 -6.04 3.34 -21.26
C LEU A 110 -6.72 3.58 -19.92
N PHE A 111 -6.71 2.58 -19.03
CA PHE A 111 -7.32 2.62 -17.69
C PHE A 111 -6.31 2.15 -16.67
N THR A 112 -6.02 2.98 -15.68
CA THR A 112 -5.13 2.67 -14.57
C THR A 112 -5.91 2.65 -13.26
N LEU A 113 -5.40 1.91 -12.29
CA LEU A 113 -5.87 2.01 -10.91
C LEU A 113 -5.61 3.45 -10.40
N ARG A 114 -6.57 3.99 -9.66
CA ARG A 114 -6.41 5.31 -9.02
C ARG A 114 -5.56 5.22 -7.76
N VAL A 115 -4.32 4.74 -7.92
CA VAL A 115 -3.35 4.62 -6.83
C VAL A 115 -2.09 5.40 -7.14
N ARG A 116 -1.51 6.01 -6.12
CA ARG A 116 -0.29 6.83 -6.19
C ARG A 116 0.56 6.55 -4.95
N PRO A 117 1.84 6.89 -4.92
CA PRO A 117 2.60 6.90 -3.68
C PRO A 117 1.84 7.68 -2.59
N GLY A 118 1.73 7.09 -1.39
CA GLY A 118 0.92 7.59 -0.28
C GLY A 118 -0.53 7.11 -0.25
N SER A 119 -1.08 6.54 -1.33
CA SER A 119 -2.41 5.92 -1.31
C SER A 119 -2.46 4.76 -0.33
N ARG A 120 -3.64 4.56 0.29
CA ARG A 120 -3.91 3.47 1.22
C ARG A 120 -4.84 2.46 0.58
N LEU A 121 -4.39 1.22 0.46
CA LEU A 121 -5.20 0.11 -0.01
C LEU A 121 -5.70 -0.69 1.20
N ARG A 122 -6.93 -1.13 1.15
CA ARG A 122 -7.49 -1.99 2.19
C ARG A 122 -6.76 -3.33 2.23
N ILE A 123 -6.27 -3.69 3.41
CA ILE A 123 -5.48 -4.90 3.61
C ILE A 123 -6.32 -6.17 3.41
N ASP A 124 -7.60 -6.12 3.78
CA ASP A 124 -8.54 -7.23 3.70
C ASP A 124 -9.00 -7.57 2.27
N ARG A 125 -8.81 -6.66 1.31
CA ARG A 125 -9.29 -6.83 -0.07
C ARG A 125 -8.19 -6.95 -1.11
N SER A 126 -6.96 -6.55 -0.77
CA SER A 126 -5.85 -6.51 -1.73
C SER A 126 -5.04 -7.82 -1.73
N ALA A 127 -4.52 -8.20 -2.88
CA ALA A 127 -3.53 -9.28 -2.98
C ALA A 127 -2.30 -8.99 -2.11
N LEU A 128 -1.89 -7.72 -2.01
CA LEU A 128 -0.77 -7.25 -1.17
C LEU A 128 -0.96 -7.63 0.30
N GLY A 129 -2.15 -7.33 0.86
CA GLY A 129 -2.47 -7.68 2.25
C GLY A 129 -2.52 -9.19 2.48
N ARG A 130 -3.10 -9.94 1.54
CA ARG A 130 -3.14 -11.41 1.59
C ARG A 130 -1.74 -12.01 1.55
N ALA A 131 -0.88 -11.57 0.63
CA ALA A 131 0.49 -12.05 0.52
C ALA A 131 1.28 -11.75 1.80
N LEU A 132 1.18 -10.54 2.32
CA LEU A 132 1.85 -10.15 3.56
C LEU A 132 1.45 -11.07 4.73
N ILE A 133 0.15 -11.23 4.97
CA ILE A 133 -0.37 -12.04 6.10
C ILE A 133 -0.09 -13.52 5.91
N GLY A 134 -0.15 -14.00 4.67
CA GLY A 134 0.20 -15.37 4.35
C GLY A 134 1.67 -15.71 4.63
N ALA A 135 2.57 -14.74 4.41
CA ALA A 135 4.01 -14.88 4.62
C ALA A 135 4.43 -14.77 6.10
N MET A 136 3.68 -14.05 6.93
CA MET A 136 3.99 -13.87 8.36
C MET A 136 4.08 -15.21 9.10
N GLY A 137 5.01 -15.31 10.05
CA GLY A 137 5.04 -16.37 11.02
C GLY A 137 3.78 -16.38 11.91
N GLU A 138 3.48 -17.51 12.55
CA GLU A 138 2.24 -17.68 13.33
C GLU A 138 2.09 -16.63 14.42
N ALA A 139 3.13 -16.40 15.23
CA ALA A 139 3.11 -15.42 16.32
C ALA A 139 2.98 -13.98 15.82
N GLU A 140 3.67 -13.63 14.74
CA GLU A 140 3.61 -12.31 14.11
C GLU A 140 2.22 -12.06 13.53
N ARG A 141 1.68 -13.02 12.81
CA ARG A 141 0.34 -12.97 12.23
C ARG A 141 -0.74 -12.82 13.29
N ALA A 142 -0.64 -13.58 14.41
CA ALA A 142 -1.58 -13.47 15.52
C ALA A 142 -1.56 -12.06 16.12
N ALA A 143 -0.38 -11.51 16.40
CA ALA A 143 -0.23 -10.16 16.94
C ALA A 143 -0.73 -9.09 15.95
N PHE A 144 -0.50 -9.27 14.65
CA PHE A 144 -1.00 -8.37 13.61
C PHE A 144 -2.53 -8.39 13.53
N LEU A 145 -3.15 -9.58 13.53
CA LEU A 145 -4.60 -9.74 13.47
C LEU A 145 -5.29 -9.19 14.72
N GLU A 146 -4.68 -9.29 15.89
CA GLU A 146 -5.18 -8.67 17.12
C GLU A 146 -5.20 -7.15 17.03
N LYS A 147 -4.10 -6.55 16.55
CA LYS A 147 -4.04 -5.09 16.30
C LYS A 147 -5.05 -4.64 15.27
N LEU A 148 -5.21 -5.41 14.19
CA LEU A 148 -6.20 -5.12 13.15
C LEU A 148 -7.62 -5.18 13.72
N HIS A 149 -7.93 -6.19 14.53
CA HIS A 149 -9.24 -6.31 15.19
C HIS A 149 -9.55 -5.10 16.07
N ALA A 150 -8.56 -4.61 16.82
CA ALA A 150 -8.73 -3.42 17.65
C ALA A 150 -8.91 -2.13 16.83
N ALA A 151 -8.24 -2.01 15.68
CA ALA A 151 -8.28 -0.82 14.83
C ALA A 151 -9.46 -0.79 13.85
N ASP A 152 -9.78 -1.93 13.23
CA ASP A 152 -10.85 -2.10 12.23
C ASP A 152 -11.47 -3.52 12.34
N PRO A 153 -12.48 -3.70 13.22
CA PRO A 153 -13.14 -4.99 13.40
C PRO A 153 -13.78 -5.53 12.11
N GLN A 154 -14.20 -4.65 11.21
CA GLN A 154 -14.82 -5.07 9.95
C GLN A 154 -13.78 -5.64 8.97
N ALA A 155 -12.63 -4.97 8.83
CA ALA A 155 -11.52 -5.47 8.04
C ALA A 155 -11.01 -6.81 8.59
N TRP A 156 -10.90 -6.94 9.92
CA TRP A 156 -10.50 -8.19 10.57
C TRP A 156 -11.48 -9.33 10.25
N GLU A 157 -12.80 -9.08 10.31
CA GLU A 157 -13.83 -10.11 10.08
C GLU A 157 -13.79 -10.64 8.63
N LEU A 158 -13.47 -9.79 7.67
CA LEU A 158 -13.28 -10.18 6.27
C LEU A 158 -11.96 -10.92 6.06
N LEU A 159 -10.87 -10.37 6.59
CA LEU A 159 -9.54 -10.90 6.36
C LEU A 159 -9.32 -12.27 7.02
N ARG A 160 -9.81 -12.49 8.26
CA ARG A 160 -9.62 -13.75 8.97
C ARG A 160 -10.15 -14.97 8.21
N ARG A 161 -11.13 -14.77 7.32
CA ARG A 161 -11.68 -15.84 6.46
C ARG A 161 -10.74 -16.21 5.33
N GLU A 162 -9.93 -15.26 4.88
CA GLU A 162 -8.97 -15.41 3.79
C GLU A 162 -7.61 -15.93 4.27
N VAL A 163 -7.30 -15.81 5.57
CA VAL A 163 -6.00 -16.17 6.15
C VAL A 163 -5.57 -17.61 5.83
N PRO A 164 -6.42 -18.66 5.99
CA PRO A 164 -5.98 -20.04 5.68
C PRO A 164 -5.58 -20.22 4.22
N ALA A 165 -6.33 -19.62 3.29
CA ALA A 165 -6.03 -19.67 1.87
C ALA A 165 -4.75 -18.88 1.55
N ALA A 166 -4.56 -17.72 2.16
CA ALA A 166 -3.37 -16.90 1.98
C ALA A 166 -2.09 -17.62 2.48
N ILE A 167 -2.15 -18.29 3.64
CA ILE A 167 -1.04 -19.10 4.16
C ILE A 167 -0.70 -20.22 3.16
N SER A 168 -1.71 -20.94 2.69
CA SER A 168 -1.50 -22.05 1.76
C SER A 168 -0.89 -21.57 0.43
N GLN A 169 -1.41 -20.48 -0.14
CA GLN A 169 -0.88 -19.89 -1.37
C GLN A 169 0.57 -19.45 -1.19
N MET A 170 0.88 -18.69 -0.13
CA MET A 170 2.25 -18.23 0.10
C MET A 170 3.23 -19.37 0.36
N ALA A 171 2.81 -20.43 1.09
CA ALA A 171 3.68 -21.58 1.38
C ALA A 171 3.94 -22.46 0.16
N ASN A 172 2.93 -22.66 -0.71
CA ASN A 172 3.04 -23.56 -1.87
C ASN A 172 3.57 -22.83 -3.10
N ASP A 173 3.10 -21.61 -3.36
CA ASP A 173 3.26 -20.92 -4.63
C ASP A 173 4.14 -19.66 -4.50
N GLY A 174 4.29 -19.11 -3.29
CA GLY A 174 5.06 -17.88 -3.03
C GLY A 174 4.36 -16.59 -3.42
N TYR A 175 3.08 -16.64 -3.77
CA TYR A 175 2.27 -15.48 -4.13
C TYR A 175 0.81 -15.63 -3.68
N CYS A 176 0.05 -14.53 -3.68
CA CYS A 176 -1.39 -14.53 -3.53
C CYS A 176 -2.09 -13.85 -4.71
N VAL A 177 -3.26 -14.37 -5.09
CA VAL A 177 -4.12 -13.81 -6.13
C VAL A 177 -5.35 -13.15 -5.50
N ALA A 178 -5.78 -12.03 -6.07
CA ALA A 178 -7.03 -11.36 -5.76
C ALA A 178 -7.82 -11.12 -7.06
N ALA A 179 -8.98 -11.76 -7.17
CA ALA A 179 -9.87 -11.62 -8.33
C ALA A 179 -11.14 -10.87 -7.91
N GLY A 180 -11.28 -9.63 -8.38
CA GLY A 180 -12.46 -8.79 -8.10
C GLY A 180 -12.65 -8.34 -6.65
N THR A 181 -11.66 -8.55 -5.78
CA THR A 181 -11.81 -8.28 -4.33
C THR A 181 -11.42 -6.87 -3.94
N LEU A 182 -10.43 -6.25 -4.58
CA LEU A 182 -10.05 -4.86 -4.35
C LEU A 182 -11.09 -3.93 -4.97
N GLU A 183 -11.34 -4.11 -6.27
CA GLU A 183 -12.42 -3.49 -7.02
C GLU A 183 -13.06 -4.52 -7.95
N ALA A 184 -14.40 -4.46 -8.10
CA ALA A 184 -15.10 -5.31 -9.03
C ALA A 184 -14.52 -5.17 -10.45
N GLY A 185 -14.22 -6.30 -11.10
CA GLY A 185 -13.64 -6.29 -12.44
C GLY A 185 -12.12 -6.03 -12.49
N THR A 186 -11.41 -6.16 -11.37
CA THR A 186 -9.95 -6.05 -11.31
C THR A 186 -9.34 -7.36 -10.84
N ASN A 187 -8.33 -7.86 -11.56
CA ASN A 187 -7.51 -9.00 -11.14
C ASN A 187 -6.10 -8.54 -10.79
N GLY A 188 -5.48 -9.21 -9.82
CA GLY A 188 -4.12 -8.91 -9.41
C GLY A 188 -3.48 -10.05 -8.64
N ALA A 189 -2.17 -9.96 -8.52
CA ALA A 189 -1.36 -10.87 -7.71
C ALA A 189 -0.31 -10.07 -6.92
N ALA A 190 0.17 -10.67 -5.83
CA ALA A 190 1.22 -10.07 -5.01
C ALA A 190 2.15 -11.12 -4.42
N VAL A 191 3.39 -10.70 -4.22
CA VAL A 191 4.47 -11.40 -3.53
C VAL A 191 4.97 -10.55 -2.37
N VAL A 192 5.65 -11.15 -1.42
CA VAL A 192 6.36 -10.41 -0.36
C VAL A 192 7.82 -10.30 -0.73
N VAL A 193 8.39 -9.13 -0.53
CA VAL A 193 9.81 -8.84 -0.74
C VAL A 193 10.47 -8.71 0.62
N ASP A 194 11.45 -9.54 0.87
CA ASP A 194 12.27 -9.49 2.08
C ASP A 194 13.38 -8.46 1.91
N THR A 195 13.54 -7.62 2.93
CA THR A 195 14.58 -6.60 2.93
C THR A 195 15.55 -6.86 4.07
N PRO A 196 16.80 -6.36 3.97
CA PRO A 196 17.75 -6.46 5.06
C PRO A 196 17.31 -5.80 6.37
N ASP A 197 16.33 -4.89 6.31
CA ASP A 197 15.78 -4.18 7.47
C ASP A 197 14.75 -5.02 8.26
N GLY A 198 14.39 -6.17 7.69
CA GLY A 198 13.49 -7.14 8.32
C GLY A 198 12.68 -7.93 7.29
N PRO A 199 12.20 -9.11 7.65
CA PRO A 199 11.32 -9.89 6.81
C PRO A 199 9.97 -9.15 6.64
N HIS A 200 9.31 -9.37 5.50
CA HIS A 200 7.95 -8.91 5.21
C HIS A 200 7.73 -7.39 5.30
N THR A 201 8.79 -6.60 5.04
CA THR A 201 8.71 -5.14 5.10
C THR A 201 7.87 -4.58 3.94
N TYR A 202 7.90 -5.24 2.78
CA TYR A 202 7.17 -4.83 1.59
C TYR A 202 6.39 -5.97 0.94
N ALA A 203 5.23 -5.62 0.38
CA ALA A 203 4.55 -6.45 -0.60
C ALA A 203 4.63 -5.75 -1.97
N LEU A 204 4.96 -6.53 -3.00
CA LEU A 204 5.00 -6.11 -4.40
C LEU A 204 3.84 -6.78 -5.12
N GLY A 205 2.99 -6.02 -5.77
CA GLY A 205 1.83 -6.57 -6.48
C GLY A 205 1.60 -5.89 -7.82
N CYS A 206 0.87 -6.60 -8.68
CA CYS A 206 0.38 -6.05 -9.93
C CYS A 206 -1.13 -6.23 -10.03
N ALA A 207 -1.79 -5.33 -10.77
CA ALA A 207 -3.21 -5.42 -11.04
C ALA A 207 -3.59 -4.68 -12.33
N ALA A 208 -4.66 -5.16 -12.96
CA ALA A 208 -5.28 -4.53 -14.13
C ALA A 208 -6.77 -4.92 -14.21
N PRO A 209 -7.58 -4.24 -15.04
CA PRO A 209 -8.94 -4.66 -15.33
C PRO A 209 -9.00 -6.11 -15.85
N SER A 210 -9.99 -6.88 -15.38
CA SER A 210 -10.12 -8.32 -15.68
C SER A 210 -10.32 -8.63 -17.17
N ASN A 211 -10.79 -7.66 -17.95
CA ASN A 211 -10.91 -7.78 -19.41
C ASN A 211 -9.55 -7.70 -20.13
N SER A 212 -8.53 -7.10 -19.51
CA SER A 212 -7.17 -7.03 -20.05
C SER A 212 -6.21 -7.99 -19.34
N LEU A 213 -6.52 -8.38 -18.12
CA LEU A 213 -5.76 -9.31 -17.29
C LEU A 213 -6.71 -10.39 -16.73
N ASP A 214 -7.04 -11.39 -17.55
CA ASP A 214 -7.77 -12.56 -17.07
C ASP A 214 -6.90 -13.47 -16.21
N LEU A 215 -7.53 -14.40 -15.47
CA LEU A 215 -6.80 -15.30 -14.56
C LEU A 215 -5.78 -16.18 -15.28
N PRO A 216 -6.07 -16.80 -16.45
CA PRO A 216 -5.09 -17.57 -17.19
C PRO A 216 -3.84 -16.76 -17.57
N ARG A 217 -4.01 -15.53 -18.06
CA ARG A 217 -2.90 -14.64 -18.38
C ARG A 217 -2.11 -14.24 -17.14
N LEU A 218 -2.83 -13.92 -16.05
CA LEU A 218 -2.21 -13.58 -14.78
C LEU A 218 -1.31 -14.73 -14.28
N GLU A 219 -1.85 -15.96 -14.23
CA GLU A 219 -1.15 -17.11 -13.68
C GLU A 219 -0.02 -17.62 -14.56
N GLN A 220 -0.24 -17.69 -15.88
CA GLN A 220 0.73 -18.32 -16.81
C GLN A 220 1.83 -17.38 -17.30
N LYS A 221 1.60 -16.05 -17.28
CA LYS A 221 2.55 -15.08 -17.85
C LYS A 221 3.03 -14.05 -16.85
N VAL A 222 2.11 -13.45 -16.08
CA VAL A 222 2.45 -12.29 -15.26
C VAL A 222 3.09 -12.72 -13.93
N ILE A 223 2.54 -13.73 -13.27
CA ILE A 223 3.05 -14.20 -11.97
C ILE A 223 4.49 -14.76 -12.07
N PRO A 224 4.88 -15.59 -13.05
CA PRO A 224 6.27 -16.02 -13.18
C PRO A 224 7.25 -14.84 -13.26
N ASP A 225 6.92 -13.82 -14.02
CA ASP A 225 7.77 -12.63 -14.15
C ASP A 225 7.71 -11.75 -12.88
N LEU A 226 6.60 -11.74 -12.13
CA LEU A 226 6.50 -11.06 -10.83
C LEU A 226 7.41 -11.73 -9.79
N LEU A 227 7.49 -13.05 -9.77
CA LEU A 227 8.42 -13.80 -8.93
C LEU A 227 9.89 -13.54 -9.34
N ALA A 228 10.16 -13.46 -10.64
CA ALA A 228 11.50 -13.09 -11.13
C ALA A 228 11.85 -11.64 -10.75
N LEU A 229 10.90 -10.69 -10.83
CA LEU A 229 11.10 -9.32 -10.38
C LEU A 229 11.40 -9.26 -8.88
N LYS A 230 10.67 -10.01 -8.05
CA LYS A 230 10.97 -10.15 -6.62
C LYS A 230 12.42 -10.57 -6.41
N GLY A 231 12.87 -11.66 -7.04
CA GLY A 231 14.24 -12.17 -6.89
C GLY A 231 15.30 -11.14 -7.31
N ARG A 232 15.06 -10.38 -8.38
CA ARG A 232 15.97 -9.29 -8.80
C ARG A 232 16.03 -8.17 -7.77
N LEU A 233 14.92 -7.76 -7.20
CA LEU A 233 14.87 -6.73 -6.18
C LEU A 233 15.62 -7.16 -4.90
N GLU A 234 15.45 -8.39 -4.47
CA GLU A 234 16.14 -8.94 -3.29
C GLU A 234 17.66 -9.06 -3.52
N ALA A 235 18.09 -9.43 -4.74
CA ALA A 235 19.50 -9.49 -5.11
C ALA A 235 20.16 -8.10 -5.13
N GLU A 236 19.49 -7.08 -5.72
CA GLU A 236 19.98 -5.69 -5.72
C GLU A 236 20.16 -5.15 -4.30
N LEU A 237 19.20 -5.42 -3.41
CA LEU A 237 19.30 -5.04 -1.99
C LEU A 237 20.49 -5.67 -1.26
N SER A 238 20.77 -6.92 -1.57
CA SER A 238 21.90 -7.63 -0.95
C SER A 238 23.24 -7.05 -1.38
N ASN A 239 23.33 -6.52 -2.61
CA ASN A 239 24.54 -5.92 -3.16
C ASN A 239 24.80 -4.52 -2.57
N VAL A 240 23.77 -3.69 -2.35
CA VAL A 240 23.92 -2.33 -1.78
C VAL A 240 24.47 -2.35 -0.35
N LYS A 241 24.25 -3.41 0.43
CA LYS A 241 24.82 -3.53 1.80
C LYS A 241 26.24 -4.06 1.84
N ALA A 242 26.75 -4.57 0.73
CA ALA A 242 28.12 -5.12 0.65
C ALA A 242 29.17 -4.05 0.29
N GLU A 243 28.75 -2.85 -0.11
CA GLU A 243 29.55 -1.65 -0.34
C GLU A 243 29.49 -0.71 0.88
#